data_b478be86f45b5ac8f7cf07515097539c
#
_entry.id   b478be86f45b5ac8f7cf07515097539c
#
_cell.length_a   1.000
_cell.length_b   1.000
_cell.length_c   1.000
_cell.angle_alpha   90.00
_cell.angle_beta   90.00
_cell.angle_gamma   90.00
#
_symmetry.space_group_name_H-M   'P 1'
#
loop_
_entity.id
_entity.type
_entity.pdbx_description
1 polymer ?
#
loop_
_entity_poly.entity_id
_entity_poly.type
_entity_poly.pdbx_seq_one_letter_code
_entity_poly.pdbx_strand_id
1 'polypeptide(L)'
;KLVSICNWFGVMTYDFHGSWSGHAGHNSPISSPSNCSDGSVETALSYLRDQRYISSTQLVMGIPFYGKMFNAPELYKSFTGDVTNLEYHKIPSHIREEVRLNDLLSNAIHAD
;
A
#
# COMPACT_ATOMS: atom_id res chain seq x y z
N LYS A 1 -5.71 -24.92 7.50
CA LYS A 1 -5.02 -25.47 8.72
C LYS A 1 -4.59 -24.36 9.70
N LEU A 2 -3.99 -23.24 9.25
CA LEU A 2 -3.57 -22.16 10.15
C LEU A 2 -4.74 -21.40 10.80
N VAL A 3 -5.84 -21.25 10.09
CA VAL A 3 -7.04 -20.49 10.55
C VAL A 3 -7.63 -21.07 11.82
N SER A 4 -7.51 -22.39 12.03
CA SER A 4 -8.05 -23.09 13.20
C SER A 4 -7.14 -23.05 14.44
N ILE A 5 -5.90 -22.59 14.29
CA ILE A 5 -4.91 -22.59 15.39
C ILE A 5 -4.39 -21.20 15.72
N CYS A 6 -4.60 -20.21 14.84
CA CYS A 6 -4.21 -18.82 15.06
C CYS A 6 -5.43 -18.00 15.48
N ASN A 7 -5.28 -17.17 16.49
CA ASN A 7 -6.34 -16.25 16.93
C ASN A 7 -6.48 -15.07 15.99
N TRP A 8 -5.37 -14.61 15.40
CA TRP A 8 -5.33 -13.49 14.45
C TRP A 8 -4.12 -13.60 13.51
N PHE A 9 -4.16 -12.86 12.41
CA PHE A 9 -3.13 -12.77 11.38
C PHE A 9 -2.74 -11.30 11.18
N GLY A 10 -1.48 -10.98 11.44
CA GLY A 10 -0.90 -9.69 11.05
C GLY A 10 -0.60 -9.70 9.56
N VAL A 11 -1.28 -8.87 8.79
CA VAL A 11 -1.11 -8.77 7.34
C VAL A 11 -0.18 -7.60 7.04
N MET A 12 0.98 -7.90 6.44
CA MET A 12 1.97 -6.89 6.04
C MET A 12 1.53 -6.19 4.75
N THR A 13 0.54 -5.30 4.85
CA THR A 13 -0.05 -4.55 3.75
C THR A 13 0.78 -3.32 3.39
N TYR A 14 2.07 -3.53 3.16
CA TYR A 14 3.08 -2.55 2.78
C TYR A 14 4.19 -3.23 1.96
N ASP A 15 5.14 -2.46 1.47
CA ASP A 15 6.18 -2.94 0.56
C ASP A 15 5.62 -3.50 -0.76
N PHE A 16 4.51 -2.93 -1.25
CA PHE A 16 3.97 -3.30 -2.56
C PHE A 16 4.94 -2.96 -3.69
N HIS A 17 5.75 -1.89 -3.51
CA HIS A 17 6.84 -1.52 -4.43
C HIS A 17 8.15 -1.28 -3.67
N GLY A 18 9.26 -1.50 -4.37
CA GLY A 18 10.61 -1.34 -3.85
C GLY A 18 11.66 -1.53 -4.95
N SER A 19 12.91 -1.75 -4.59
CA SER A 19 14.03 -1.97 -5.55
C SER A 19 13.82 -3.16 -6.49
N TRP A 20 12.96 -4.09 -6.14
CA TRP A 20 12.58 -5.26 -6.94
C TRP A 20 11.49 -4.98 -7.97
N SER A 21 10.88 -3.81 -7.97
CA SER A 21 9.79 -3.44 -8.86
C SER A 21 10.31 -2.94 -10.19
N GLY A 22 9.54 -3.14 -11.27
CA GLY A 22 9.86 -2.63 -12.61
C GLY A 22 9.58 -1.14 -12.78
N HIS A 23 8.85 -0.53 -11.85
CA HIS A 23 8.46 0.88 -11.86
C HIS A 23 8.32 1.44 -10.44
N ALA A 24 8.34 2.76 -10.32
CA ALA A 24 8.03 3.45 -9.08
C ALA A 24 6.53 3.28 -8.75
N GLY A 25 6.21 2.97 -7.51
CA GLY A 25 4.83 2.72 -7.11
C GLY A 25 4.60 3.02 -5.63
N HIS A 26 3.34 2.95 -5.23
CA HIS A 26 2.95 3.18 -3.85
C HIS A 26 3.49 2.10 -2.90
N ASN A 27 3.88 2.52 -1.71
CA ASN A 27 4.34 1.61 -0.66
C ASN A 27 3.19 0.78 -0.06
N SER A 28 2.05 1.42 0.21
CA SER A 28 0.88 0.80 0.85
C SER A 28 -0.41 1.48 0.37
N PRO A 29 -0.80 1.30 -0.91
CA PRO A 29 -2.02 1.91 -1.43
C PRO A 29 -3.25 1.25 -0.84
N ILE A 30 -4.28 2.01 -0.47
CA ILE A 30 -5.56 1.47 0.02
C ILE A 30 -6.24 0.66 -1.08
N SER A 31 -6.38 1.26 -2.26
CA SER A 31 -6.96 0.60 -3.45
C SER A 31 -5.99 0.66 -4.63
N SER A 32 -6.11 -0.29 -5.54
CA SER A 32 -5.33 -0.30 -6.77
C SER A 32 -5.88 0.75 -7.74
N PRO A 33 -5.00 1.52 -8.42
CA PRO A 33 -5.43 2.41 -9.48
C PRO A 33 -6.16 1.66 -10.59
N SER A 34 -7.16 2.28 -11.20
CA SER A 34 -8.04 1.68 -12.22
C SER A 34 -7.31 1.12 -13.44
N ASN A 35 -6.09 1.59 -13.72
CA ASN A 35 -5.29 1.21 -14.89
C ASN A 35 -4.03 0.40 -14.53
N CYS A 36 -3.95 -0.13 -13.32
CA CYS A 36 -2.77 -0.83 -12.83
C CYS A 36 -3.15 -2.16 -12.18
N SER A 37 -2.39 -3.22 -12.47
CA SER A 37 -2.55 -4.55 -11.85
C SER A 37 -1.79 -4.69 -10.53
N ASP A 38 -1.21 -3.59 -10.03
CA ASP A 38 -0.47 -3.61 -8.79
C ASP A 38 -1.39 -3.92 -7.60
N GLY A 39 -0.83 -4.61 -6.63
CA GLY A 39 -1.55 -4.97 -5.41
C GLY A 39 -1.88 -3.75 -4.54
N SER A 40 -2.87 -3.92 -3.68
CA SER A 40 -3.28 -2.92 -2.69
C SER A 40 -3.66 -3.58 -1.37
N VAL A 41 -3.84 -2.79 -0.34
CA VAL A 41 -4.37 -3.24 0.95
C VAL A 41 -5.70 -3.95 0.77
N GLU A 42 -6.61 -3.34 0.01
CA GLU A 42 -7.94 -3.88 -0.28
C GLU A 42 -7.87 -5.23 -1.00
N THR A 43 -7.06 -5.35 -2.05
CA THR A 43 -6.91 -6.60 -2.80
C THR A 43 -6.30 -7.70 -1.93
N ALA A 44 -5.32 -7.38 -1.09
CA ALA A 44 -4.70 -8.34 -0.18
C ALA A 44 -5.68 -8.85 0.89
N LEU A 45 -6.41 -7.93 1.54
CA LEU A 45 -7.39 -8.29 2.57
C LEU A 45 -8.59 -9.04 2.00
N SER A 46 -9.08 -8.62 0.82
CA SER A 46 -10.16 -9.32 0.11
C SER A 46 -9.75 -10.73 -0.30
N TYR A 47 -8.53 -10.91 -0.79
CA TYR A 47 -8.01 -12.25 -1.09
C TYR A 47 -8.02 -13.16 0.15
N LEU A 48 -7.53 -12.66 1.27
CA LEU A 48 -7.48 -13.43 2.51
C LEU A 48 -8.89 -13.78 3.02
N ARG A 49 -9.82 -12.84 2.96
CA ARG A 49 -11.21 -13.03 3.39
C ARG A 49 -11.96 -13.96 2.44
N ASP A 50 -11.94 -13.69 1.15
CA ASP A 50 -12.86 -14.30 0.18
C ASP A 50 -12.31 -15.57 -0.46
N GLN A 51 -10.99 -15.67 -0.63
CA GLN A 51 -10.33 -16.83 -1.24
C GLN A 51 -9.71 -17.78 -0.22
N ARG A 52 -9.28 -17.25 0.92
CA ARG A 52 -8.66 -18.05 1.98
C ARG A 52 -9.60 -18.28 3.17
N TYR A 53 -10.81 -17.67 3.13
CA TYR A 53 -11.87 -17.84 4.13
C TYR A 53 -11.41 -17.51 5.55
N ILE A 54 -10.59 -16.46 5.70
CA ILE A 54 -10.17 -15.95 7.00
C ILE A 54 -11.17 -14.89 7.44
N SER A 55 -11.73 -15.05 8.63
CA SER A 55 -12.65 -14.05 9.18
C SER A 55 -11.99 -12.69 9.27
N SER A 56 -12.70 -11.63 8.90
CA SER A 56 -12.22 -10.25 9.04
C SER A 56 -11.88 -9.88 10.49
N THR A 57 -12.49 -10.55 11.46
CA THR A 57 -12.17 -10.39 12.91
C THR A 57 -10.82 -10.99 13.30
N GLN A 58 -10.23 -11.82 12.42
CA GLN A 58 -8.90 -12.40 12.61
C GLN A 58 -7.82 -11.67 11.83
N LEU A 59 -8.18 -10.70 10.97
CA LEU A 59 -7.23 -9.95 10.14
C LEU A 59 -6.84 -8.63 10.82
N VAL A 60 -5.55 -8.40 10.99
CA VAL A 60 -4.97 -7.16 11.50
C VAL A 60 -4.13 -6.55 10.40
N MET A 61 -4.55 -5.40 9.90
CA MET A 61 -3.85 -4.67 8.84
C MET A 61 -2.59 -4.01 9.38
N GLY A 62 -1.45 -4.26 8.72
CA GLY A 62 -0.20 -3.56 8.99
C GLY A 62 -0.19 -2.17 8.35
N ILE A 63 0.32 -1.18 9.07
CA ILE A 63 0.44 0.21 8.60
C ILE A 63 1.91 0.61 8.63
N PRO A 64 2.52 1.04 7.49
CA PRO A 64 3.90 1.48 7.46
C PRO A 64 4.04 2.91 7.98
N PHE A 65 5.06 3.15 8.82
CA PHE A 65 5.48 4.50 9.23
C PHE A 65 6.73 4.94 8.45
N TYR A 66 6.80 4.58 7.17
CA TYR A 66 7.88 4.94 6.25
C TYR A 66 7.35 5.01 4.82
N GLY A 67 8.05 5.78 4.00
CA GLY A 67 7.83 5.85 2.57
C GLY A 67 9.02 5.30 1.79
N LYS A 68 8.87 5.21 0.48
CA LYS A 68 9.92 4.83 -0.45
C LYS A 68 10.22 5.97 -1.41
N MET A 69 11.50 6.25 -1.58
CA MET A 69 11.97 7.27 -2.51
C MET A 69 12.55 6.58 -3.74
N PHE A 70 12.00 6.92 -4.90
CA PHE A 70 12.43 6.45 -6.21
C PHE A 70 13.01 7.62 -7.02
N ASN A 71 14.07 7.38 -7.75
CA ASN A 71 14.54 8.32 -8.78
C ASN A 71 13.81 8.02 -10.10
N ALA A 72 12.58 8.49 -10.20
CA ALA A 72 11.68 8.29 -11.33
C ALA A 72 11.10 9.63 -11.78
N PRO A 73 10.79 9.81 -13.09
CA PRO A 73 10.17 11.03 -13.59
C PRO A 73 8.74 11.22 -13.06
N GLU A 74 8.02 10.13 -12.86
CA GLU A 74 6.65 10.10 -12.38
C GLU A 74 6.33 8.77 -11.70
N LEU A 75 5.22 8.72 -10.96
CA LEU A 75 4.65 7.48 -10.45
C LEU A 75 4.30 6.53 -11.61
N TYR A 76 4.46 5.25 -11.40
CA TYR A 76 4.27 4.17 -12.40
C TYR A 76 5.21 4.21 -13.61
N LYS A 77 6.30 4.98 -13.54
CA LYS A 77 7.37 4.98 -14.54
C LYS A 77 8.60 4.23 -14.00
N SER A 78 9.41 3.75 -14.94
CA SER A 78 10.70 3.14 -14.61
C SER A 78 11.58 4.10 -13.81
N PHE A 79 12.34 3.59 -12.89
CA PHE A 79 13.26 4.34 -12.05
C PHE A 79 14.72 3.90 -12.30
N THR A 80 15.66 4.72 -11.84
CA THR A 80 17.09 4.44 -11.92
C THR A 80 17.72 4.55 -10.53
N GLY A 81 18.80 3.80 -10.31
CA GLY A 81 19.52 3.83 -9.04
C GLY A 81 18.78 3.07 -7.92
N ASP A 82 19.19 3.34 -6.70
CA ASP A 82 18.69 2.67 -5.51
C ASP A 82 17.36 3.26 -5.02
N VAL A 83 16.53 2.41 -4.44
CA VAL A 83 15.31 2.83 -3.73
C VAL A 83 15.63 2.96 -2.26
N THR A 84 15.35 4.12 -1.68
CA THR A 84 15.63 4.43 -0.27
C THR A 84 14.34 4.43 0.55
N ASN A 85 14.38 3.81 1.72
CA ASN A 85 13.31 3.94 2.70
C ASN A 85 13.49 5.24 3.49
N LEU A 86 12.40 6.01 3.61
CA LEU A 86 12.36 7.23 4.42
C LEU A 86 11.39 7.04 5.58
N GLU A 87 11.87 7.23 6.80
CA GLU A 87 11.01 7.29 7.98
C GLU A 87 9.98 8.41 7.84
N TYR A 88 8.76 8.20 8.32
CA TYR A 88 7.65 9.13 8.13
C TYR A 88 7.99 10.58 8.50
N HIS A 89 8.70 10.80 9.60
CA HIS A 89 9.06 12.15 10.04
C HIS A 89 10.10 12.84 9.14
N LYS A 90 10.83 12.08 8.32
CA LYS A 90 11.82 12.60 7.34
C LYS A 90 11.19 12.93 6.00
N ILE A 91 9.95 12.52 5.75
CA ILE A 91 9.22 12.89 4.53
C ILE A 91 8.84 14.38 4.62
N PRO A 92 9.18 15.21 3.62
CA PRO A 92 8.83 16.62 3.62
C PRO A 92 7.34 16.86 3.88
N SER A 93 7.01 17.87 4.67
CA SER A 93 5.62 18.14 5.10
C SER A 93 4.67 18.39 3.94
N HIS A 94 5.12 19.11 2.90
CA HIS A 94 4.30 19.36 1.72
C HIS A 94 3.91 18.07 0.97
N ILE A 95 4.78 17.07 0.90
CA ILE A 95 4.47 15.77 0.31
C ILE A 95 3.46 15.01 1.18
N ARG A 96 3.60 15.06 2.50
CA ARG A 96 2.66 14.43 3.44
C ARG A 96 1.25 15.02 3.35
N GLU A 97 1.17 16.33 3.13
CA GLU A 97 -0.10 17.04 2.97
C GLU A 97 -0.75 16.76 1.62
N GLU A 98 0.03 16.67 0.54
CA GLU A 98 -0.47 16.35 -0.80
C GLU A 98 -1.07 14.94 -0.88
N VAL A 99 -0.43 13.95 -0.28
CA VAL A 99 -0.96 12.59 -0.18
C VAL A 99 -2.28 12.58 0.59
N ARG A 100 -2.38 13.32 1.70
CA ARG A 100 -3.61 13.44 2.50
C ARG A 100 -4.76 14.09 1.73
N LEU A 101 -4.48 15.11 0.94
CA LEU A 101 -5.48 15.78 0.09
C LEU A 101 -5.97 14.86 -1.04
N ASN A 102 -5.09 14.13 -1.69
CA ASN A 102 -5.44 13.19 -2.74
C ASN A 102 -6.28 12.02 -2.23
N ASP A 103 -5.99 11.50 -1.04
CA ASP A 103 -6.81 10.47 -0.39
C ASP A 103 -8.20 10.99 -0.02
N LEU A 104 -8.31 12.24 0.44
CA LEU A 104 -9.60 12.87 0.74
C LEU A 104 -10.42 13.13 -0.53
N LEU A 105 -9.77 13.56 -1.61
CA LEU A 105 -10.44 13.81 -2.90
C LEU A 105 -10.89 12.50 -3.57
N SER A 106 -10.11 11.45 -3.52
CA SER A 106 -10.49 10.14 -4.07
C SER A 106 -11.66 9.52 -3.30
N ASN A 107 -11.71 9.67 -1.99
CA ASN A 107 -12.82 9.23 -1.16
C ASN A 107 -14.11 10.06 -1.38
N ALA A 108 -13.99 11.34 -1.74
CA ALA A 108 -15.13 12.20 -2.06
C ALA A 108 -15.77 11.87 -3.42
N ILE A 109 -15.01 11.37 -4.39
CA ILE A 109 -15.49 10.99 -5.73
C ILE A 109 -16.25 9.64 -5.70
N HIS A 110 -16.02 8.81 -4.69
CA HIS A 110 -16.68 7.50 -4.54
C HIS A 110 -17.85 7.50 -3.54
N ALA A 111 -18.26 8.67 -3.04
CA ALA A 111 -19.36 8.83 -2.07
C ALA A 111 -20.71 9.22 -2.71
N ASP A 112 -20.83 9.24 -4.07
CA ASP A 112 -22.07 9.48 -4.83
C ASP A 112 -22.59 8.21 -5.51
#